data_2be31e86dd5df562c1e88f01961eb4e0
#
_entry.id   2be31e86dd5df562c1e88f01961eb4e0
#
_cell.length_a   1.000
_cell.length_b   1.000
_cell.length_c   1.000
_cell.angle_alpha   90.00
_cell.angle_beta   90.00
_cell.angle_gamma   90.00
#
_symmetry.space_group_name_H-M   'P 1'
#
loop_
_entity.id
_entity.type
_entity.pdbx_description
1 polymer ?
#
loop_
_entity_poly.entity_id
_entity_poly.type
_entity_poly.pdbx_seq_one_letter_code
_entity_poly.pdbx_strand_id
1 'polypeptide(L)'
;MYIKSIIAGAIASVGIATAALAADVKVGFVYVGPVGDYGWTYEHDQGRLAVEEHFGDRVETVYQELVPEGADSERVMTQMALQGADLIFTTSFGYMEPTINVAEKFPNVKFEHATGYMRADNVSTYSARFYEGRAIQGHIAGKMTKTNKVGYIGSFPIPEVVRGINSAFIHARKVNPDVEFNIVWIYTWFDPAKEADAATALIEQGCDVVLQHTDSTAPQAAAEKAGGVITFGQASDMAMFKPTPRVSSIIDDWAPYYIARTQAVLDGTWASTDTWDGIGPGMVGIGEITAAVPADVKACLLYTSDAADDQAS
;
A
#
# COMPACT_ATOMS: atom_id res chain seq x y z
N MET A 1 81.00 29.31 15.15
CA MET A 1 79.67 29.78 15.51
C MET A 1 78.75 29.59 14.28
N TYR A 2 78.00 28.47 14.20
CA TYR A 2 77.16 28.08 13.04
C TYR A 2 75.72 28.36 13.40
N ILE A 3 75.09 29.28 12.64
CA ILE A 3 73.63 29.55 12.74
C ILE A 3 72.95 28.61 11.80
N LYS A 4 72.11 27.68 12.33
CA LYS A 4 71.21 26.85 11.57
C LYS A 4 69.87 27.59 11.37
N SER A 5 69.58 27.93 10.12
CA SER A 5 68.25 28.41 9.71
C SER A 5 67.29 27.26 9.57
N ILE A 6 66.17 27.29 10.34
CA ILE A 6 65.05 26.35 10.24
C ILE A 6 64.04 27.02 9.31
N ILE A 7 63.80 26.43 8.14
CA ILE A 7 62.70 26.79 7.23
C ILE A 7 61.48 25.99 7.67
N ALA A 8 60.50 26.69 8.23
CA ALA A 8 59.19 26.12 8.52
C ALA A 8 58.32 26.16 7.25
N GLY A 9 58.11 24.99 6.63
CA GLY A 9 57.18 24.85 5.50
C GLY A 9 55.75 24.80 6.02
N ALA A 10 54.93 25.81 5.70
CA ALA A 10 53.49 25.78 5.94
C ALA A 10 52.81 24.95 4.83
N ILE A 11 52.28 23.77 5.20
CA ILE A 11 51.41 22.98 4.31
C ILE A 11 50.01 23.58 4.42
N ALA A 12 49.60 24.34 3.40
CA ALA A 12 48.22 24.77 3.26
C ALA A 12 47.37 23.57 2.75
N SER A 13 46.62 22.94 3.66
CA SER A 13 45.58 21.96 3.31
C SER A 13 44.41 22.70 2.66
N VAL A 14 44.28 22.61 1.34
CA VAL A 14 43.09 23.04 0.63
C VAL A 14 42.01 22.00 0.91
N GLY A 15 41.13 22.30 1.89
CA GLY A 15 39.90 21.54 2.09
C GLY A 15 38.96 21.79 0.91
N ILE A 16 38.80 20.81 0.03
CA ILE A 16 37.73 20.79 -0.96
C ILE A 16 36.43 20.55 -0.19
N ALA A 17 35.71 21.63 0.12
CA ALA A 17 34.34 21.52 0.55
C ALA A 17 33.53 21.08 -0.66
N THR A 18 33.18 19.79 -0.72
CA THR A 18 32.13 19.31 -1.62
C THR A 18 30.83 19.94 -1.15
N ALA A 19 30.38 20.99 -1.84
CA ALA A 19 29.01 21.47 -1.69
C ALA A 19 28.11 20.30 -2.09
N ALA A 20 27.37 19.75 -1.15
CA ALA A 20 26.27 18.85 -1.48
C ALA A 20 25.32 19.64 -2.38
N LEU A 21 25.14 19.21 -3.62
CA LEU A 21 24.12 19.75 -4.50
C LEU A 21 22.77 19.45 -3.83
N ALA A 22 21.93 20.48 -3.70
CA ALA A 22 20.55 20.26 -3.27
C ALA A 22 19.86 19.36 -4.31
N ALA A 23 18.97 18.47 -3.85
CA ALA A 23 18.16 17.67 -4.75
C ALA A 23 17.30 18.58 -5.67
N ASP A 24 17.03 18.11 -6.89
CA ASP A 24 16.23 18.87 -7.86
C ASP A 24 14.76 18.95 -7.43
N VAL A 25 14.26 17.91 -6.75
CA VAL A 25 12.88 17.77 -6.27
C VAL A 25 12.85 17.15 -4.88
N LYS A 26 11.98 17.68 -4.03
CA LYS A 26 11.68 17.12 -2.70
C LYS A 26 10.28 16.50 -2.68
N VAL A 27 10.20 15.23 -2.29
CA VAL A 27 8.96 14.44 -2.27
C VAL A 27 8.60 14.06 -0.84
N GLY A 28 7.40 14.45 -0.40
CA GLY A 28 6.84 14.10 0.91
C GLY A 28 5.89 12.91 0.83
N PHE A 29 5.87 12.09 1.89
CA PHE A 29 4.94 10.97 2.04
C PHE A 29 4.27 11.04 3.40
N VAL A 30 2.93 10.96 3.42
CA VAL A 30 2.13 11.00 4.66
C VAL A 30 1.44 9.66 4.82
N TYR A 31 1.81 8.91 5.86
CA TYR A 31 1.36 7.54 6.12
C TYR A 31 0.41 7.45 7.32
N VAL A 32 -0.67 6.68 7.19
CA VAL A 32 -1.65 6.48 8.25
C VAL A 32 -1.21 5.46 9.29
N GLY A 33 -0.47 4.44 8.89
CA GLY A 33 0.11 3.39 9.73
C GLY A 33 1.63 3.51 9.87
N PRO A 34 2.27 2.57 10.58
CA PRO A 34 3.71 2.47 10.66
C PRO A 34 4.30 1.79 9.43
N VAL A 35 5.51 2.16 9.02
CA VAL A 35 6.20 1.54 7.86
C VAL A 35 6.51 0.04 8.07
N GLY A 36 6.42 -0.46 9.30
CA GLY A 36 6.64 -1.86 9.65
C GLY A 36 5.36 -2.69 9.81
N ASP A 37 4.21 -2.23 9.29
CA ASP A 37 2.92 -2.94 9.41
C ASP A 37 2.85 -4.22 8.55
N TYR A 38 3.71 -4.34 7.53
CA TYR A 38 3.67 -5.36 6.47
C TYR A 38 2.36 -5.38 5.67
N GLY A 39 1.64 -4.25 5.63
CA GLY A 39 0.41 -4.06 4.89
C GLY A 39 0.48 -2.82 4.00
N TRP A 40 -0.54 -1.96 4.13
CA TRP A 40 -0.71 -0.76 3.32
C TRP A 40 0.46 0.21 3.39
N THR A 41 0.83 0.64 4.60
CA THR A 41 1.91 1.63 4.77
C THR A 41 3.27 1.06 4.36
N TYR A 42 3.52 -0.21 4.63
CA TYR A 42 4.73 -0.90 4.18
C TYR A 42 4.90 -0.82 2.65
N GLU A 43 3.87 -1.14 1.87
CA GLU A 43 3.97 -1.11 0.39
C GLU A 43 4.09 0.32 -0.15
N HIS A 44 3.44 1.30 0.47
CA HIS A 44 3.68 2.71 0.13
C HIS A 44 5.13 3.14 0.41
N ASP A 45 5.73 2.66 1.49
CA ASP A 45 7.14 2.94 1.80
C ASP A 45 8.10 2.18 0.86
N GLN A 46 7.76 0.97 0.41
CA GLN A 46 8.51 0.30 -0.66
C GLN A 46 8.51 1.15 -1.95
N GLY A 47 7.37 1.74 -2.29
CA GLY A 47 7.26 2.69 -3.40
C GLY A 47 8.14 3.93 -3.22
N ARG A 48 8.20 4.50 -2.01
CA ARG A 48 9.11 5.61 -1.67
C ARG A 48 10.58 5.21 -1.82
N LEU A 49 10.95 4.05 -1.28
CA LEU A 49 12.33 3.53 -1.40
C LEU A 49 12.72 3.30 -2.87
N ALA A 50 11.78 2.85 -3.71
CA ALA A 50 12.03 2.71 -5.14
C ALA A 50 12.25 4.07 -5.83
N VAL A 51 11.58 5.14 -5.39
CA VAL A 51 11.84 6.51 -5.86
C VAL A 51 13.27 6.94 -5.50
N GLU A 52 13.70 6.71 -4.25
CA GLU A 52 15.08 7.00 -3.82
C GLU A 52 16.11 6.23 -4.64
N GLU A 53 15.90 4.93 -4.84
CA GLU A 53 16.81 4.09 -5.63
C GLU A 53 16.87 4.55 -7.10
N HIS A 54 15.73 4.89 -7.68
CA HIS A 54 15.64 5.26 -9.09
C HIS A 54 16.30 6.62 -9.41
N PHE A 55 16.11 7.61 -8.55
CA PHE A 55 16.54 8.98 -8.83
C PHE A 55 17.87 9.36 -8.15
N GLY A 56 18.28 8.64 -7.11
CA GLY A 56 19.47 8.94 -6.33
C GLY A 56 19.45 10.37 -5.78
N ASP A 57 20.57 11.06 -5.89
CA ASP A 57 20.76 12.42 -5.34
C ASP A 57 19.87 13.49 -5.99
N ARG A 58 19.15 13.17 -7.08
CA ARG A 58 18.25 14.12 -7.73
C ARG A 58 16.94 14.33 -6.99
N VAL A 59 16.55 13.39 -6.13
CA VAL A 59 15.29 13.44 -5.38
C VAL A 59 15.56 13.21 -3.90
N GLU A 60 15.13 14.15 -3.07
CA GLU A 60 15.07 13.97 -1.62
C GLU A 60 13.68 13.48 -1.24
N THR A 61 13.57 12.36 -0.52
CA THR A 61 12.30 11.93 0.06
C THR A 61 12.25 12.20 1.56
N VAL A 62 11.07 12.59 2.05
CA VAL A 62 10.77 12.71 3.47
C VAL A 62 9.43 12.03 3.75
N TYR A 63 9.27 11.44 4.91
CA TYR A 63 7.99 10.82 5.28
C TYR A 63 7.62 11.10 6.74
N GLN A 64 6.34 10.98 7.03
CA GLN A 64 5.80 10.97 8.38
C GLN A 64 4.80 9.82 8.49
N GLU A 65 5.07 8.89 9.40
CA GLU A 65 4.19 7.76 9.70
C GLU A 65 3.28 8.03 10.90
N LEU A 66 2.25 7.17 11.08
CA LEU A 66 1.29 7.25 12.18
C LEU A 66 0.57 8.60 12.25
N VAL A 67 0.21 9.15 11.09
CA VAL A 67 -0.50 10.42 11.00
C VAL A 67 -2.01 10.15 11.03
N PRO A 68 -2.74 10.60 12.06
CA PRO A 68 -4.19 10.48 12.08
C PRO A 68 -4.86 11.25 10.94
N GLU A 69 -5.95 10.71 10.43
CA GLU A 69 -6.79 11.39 9.44
C GLU A 69 -7.40 12.69 10.02
N GLY A 70 -7.67 13.66 9.17
CA GLY A 70 -8.23 14.95 9.56
C GLY A 70 -7.19 16.03 9.85
N ALA A 71 -7.33 16.77 10.96
CA ALA A 71 -6.53 17.96 11.25
C ALA A 71 -5.00 17.68 11.36
N ASP A 72 -4.60 16.52 11.85
CA ASP A 72 -3.20 16.15 11.96
C ASP A 72 -2.55 15.95 10.59
N SER A 73 -3.26 15.32 9.65
CA SER A 73 -2.75 15.16 8.29
C SER A 73 -2.62 16.50 7.56
N GLU A 74 -3.58 17.41 7.75
CA GLU A 74 -3.49 18.78 7.21
C GLU A 74 -2.28 19.52 7.76
N ARG A 75 -2.00 19.39 9.06
CA ARG A 75 -0.83 19.98 9.70
C ARG A 75 0.48 19.42 9.15
N VAL A 76 0.58 18.10 8.98
CA VAL A 76 1.79 17.44 8.46
C VAL A 76 2.05 17.84 7.00
N MET A 77 1.03 17.78 6.14
CA MET A 77 1.14 18.23 4.74
C MET A 77 1.55 19.70 4.64
N THR A 78 0.94 20.57 5.45
CA THR A 78 1.31 22.00 5.52
C THR A 78 2.77 22.15 5.91
N GLN A 79 3.24 21.39 6.88
CA GLN A 79 4.65 21.44 7.31
C GLN A 79 5.60 20.96 6.22
N MET A 80 5.29 19.90 5.51
CA MET A 80 6.08 19.43 4.36
C MET A 80 6.15 20.48 3.25
N ALA A 81 5.00 21.10 2.90
CA ALA A 81 4.95 22.17 1.91
C ALA A 81 5.80 23.39 2.31
N LEU A 82 5.75 23.83 3.58
CA LEU A 82 6.57 24.90 4.13
C LEU A 82 8.08 24.55 4.14
N GLN A 83 8.42 23.27 4.24
CA GLN A 83 9.79 22.77 4.18
C GLN A 83 10.28 22.55 2.75
N GLY A 84 9.52 22.99 1.75
CA GLY A 84 9.91 23.00 0.34
C GLY A 84 9.64 21.68 -0.39
N ALA A 85 8.65 20.89 0.03
CA ALA A 85 8.22 19.76 -0.76
C ALA A 85 7.58 20.25 -2.08
N ASP A 86 7.99 19.66 -3.20
CA ASP A 86 7.44 19.92 -4.55
C ASP A 86 6.26 19.00 -4.87
N LEU A 87 6.29 17.79 -4.31
CA LEU A 87 5.30 16.73 -4.48
C LEU A 87 5.01 16.07 -3.13
N ILE A 88 3.72 15.84 -2.81
CA ILE A 88 3.33 15.15 -1.58
C ILE A 88 2.36 14.03 -1.91
N PHE A 89 2.71 12.80 -1.56
CA PHE A 89 1.83 11.63 -1.60
C PHE A 89 1.09 11.51 -0.28
N THR A 90 -0.25 11.44 -0.33
CA THR A 90 -1.13 11.33 0.83
C THR A 90 -1.89 10.01 0.76
N THR A 91 -1.50 9.04 1.61
CA THR A 91 -1.76 7.62 1.40
C THR A 91 -2.91 7.07 2.25
N SER A 92 -3.97 7.83 2.46
CA SER A 92 -5.17 7.35 3.13
C SER A 92 -6.44 8.04 2.64
N PHE A 93 -7.54 7.30 2.56
CA PHE A 93 -8.83 7.83 2.12
C PHE A 93 -9.27 9.08 2.89
N GLY A 94 -9.11 9.10 4.21
CA GLY A 94 -9.51 10.21 5.06
C GLY A 94 -8.57 11.43 4.98
N TYR A 95 -7.50 11.38 4.18
CA TYR A 95 -6.70 12.56 3.87
C TYR A 95 -7.26 13.41 2.73
N MET A 96 -8.42 13.02 2.15
CA MET A 96 -8.97 13.65 0.95
C MET A 96 -9.26 15.14 1.15
N GLU A 97 -10.11 15.51 2.10
CA GLU A 97 -10.41 16.93 2.40
C GLU A 97 -9.17 17.69 2.91
N PRO A 98 -8.37 17.16 3.86
CA PRO A 98 -7.11 17.76 4.26
C PRO A 98 -6.17 18.07 3.08
N THR A 99 -6.05 17.16 2.10
CA THR A 99 -5.21 17.37 0.90
C THR A 99 -5.71 18.56 0.08
N ILE A 100 -7.01 18.66 -0.18
CA ILE A 100 -7.61 19.80 -0.90
C ILE A 100 -7.35 21.11 -0.15
N ASN A 101 -7.59 21.12 1.17
CA ASN A 101 -7.41 22.32 2.00
C ASN A 101 -5.95 22.84 1.99
N VAL A 102 -4.97 21.92 1.96
CA VAL A 102 -3.56 22.31 1.88
C VAL A 102 -3.19 22.72 0.45
N ALA A 103 -3.67 22.01 -0.56
CA ALA A 103 -3.39 22.31 -1.96
C ALA A 103 -3.85 23.71 -2.36
N GLU A 104 -4.99 24.18 -1.85
CA GLU A 104 -5.47 25.56 -2.06
C GLU A 104 -4.49 26.60 -1.52
N LYS A 105 -3.83 26.33 -0.39
CA LYS A 105 -2.84 27.23 0.25
C LYS A 105 -1.47 27.20 -0.43
N PHE A 106 -1.16 26.10 -1.12
CA PHE A 106 0.15 25.86 -1.75
C PHE A 106 0.00 25.47 -3.23
N PRO A 107 -0.42 26.39 -4.10
CA PRO A 107 -0.75 26.09 -5.50
C PRO A 107 0.42 25.59 -6.34
N ASN A 108 1.66 25.82 -5.91
CA ASN A 108 2.87 25.34 -6.60
C ASN A 108 3.26 23.89 -6.19
N VAL A 109 2.81 23.41 -5.03
CA VAL A 109 3.05 22.06 -4.57
C VAL A 109 2.05 21.12 -5.27
N LYS A 110 2.53 19.96 -5.73
CA LYS A 110 1.71 18.90 -6.32
C LYS A 110 1.31 17.88 -5.26
N PHE A 111 0.10 17.37 -5.36
CA PHE A 111 -0.42 16.38 -4.42
C PHE A 111 -0.94 15.16 -5.19
N GLU A 112 -0.59 13.99 -4.71
CA GLU A 112 -1.05 12.69 -5.17
C GLU A 112 -1.82 12.03 -4.03
N HIS A 113 -3.15 11.94 -4.17
CA HIS A 113 -4.01 11.42 -3.11
C HIS A 113 -4.51 10.01 -3.42
N ALA A 114 -4.18 9.05 -2.53
CA ALA A 114 -4.59 7.66 -2.66
C ALA A 114 -6.07 7.47 -2.34
N THR A 115 -6.76 6.71 -3.17
CA THR A 115 -8.13 6.18 -2.99
C THR A 115 -9.25 7.22 -2.89
N GLY A 116 -8.92 8.52 -3.06
CA GLY A 116 -9.91 9.60 -3.08
C GLY A 116 -10.56 9.81 -4.44
N TYR A 117 -11.47 10.80 -4.48
CA TYR A 117 -12.17 11.22 -5.70
C TYR A 117 -12.22 12.75 -5.89
N MET A 118 -11.69 13.50 -4.94
CA MET A 118 -11.61 14.97 -5.05
C MET A 118 -10.27 15.36 -5.67
N ARG A 119 -10.31 16.20 -6.71
CA ARG A 119 -9.14 16.71 -7.43
C ARG A 119 -9.18 18.24 -7.53
N ALA A 120 -8.00 18.81 -7.77
CA ALA A 120 -7.80 20.24 -8.09
C ALA A 120 -6.69 20.35 -9.16
N ASP A 121 -6.37 21.56 -9.60
CA ASP A 121 -5.33 21.79 -10.61
C ASP A 121 -3.96 21.24 -10.19
N ASN A 122 -3.71 21.17 -8.88
CA ASN A 122 -2.49 20.64 -8.28
C ASN A 122 -2.74 19.38 -7.42
N VAL A 123 -3.90 18.73 -7.52
CA VAL A 123 -4.22 17.47 -6.83
C VAL A 123 -4.66 16.42 -7.85
N SER A 124 -3.92 15.31 -7.90
CA SER A 124 -4.31 14.06 -8.57
C SER A 124 -4.92 13.08 -7.59
N THR A 125 -5.68 12.13 -8.12
CA THR A 125 -6.09 10.94 -7.38
C THR A 125 -5.53 9.69 -8.04
N TYR A 126 -5.18 8.69 -7.22
CA TYR A 126 -4.81 7.37 -7.68
C TYR A 126 -5.39 6.28 -6.77
N SER A 127 -5.73 5.16 -7.34
CA SER A 127 -6.24 3.99 -6.62
C SER A 127 -5.96 2.74 -7.44
N ALA A 128 -5.97 1.59 -6.79
CA ALA A 128 -5.85 0.31 -7.47
C ALA A 128 -7.19 -0.44 -7.50
N ARG A 129 -7.36 -1.28 -8.53
CA ARG A 129 -8.53 -2.16 -8.65
C ARG A 129 -8.34 -3.42 -7.79
N PHE A 130 -8.22 -3.22 -6.47
CA PHE A 130 -8.04 -4.29 -5.49
C PHE A 130 -9.08 -5.41 -5.61
N TYR A 131 -10.29 -5.08 -6.07
CA TYR A 131 -11.37 -6.05 -6.26
C TYR A 131 -11.02 -7.14 -7.30
N GLU A 132 -10.07 -6.92 -8.21
CA GLU A 132 -9.57 -7.93 -9.13
C GLU A 132 -8.81 -9.03 -8.36
N GLY A 133 -7.92 -8.64 -7.45
CA GLY A 133 -7.25 -9.58 -6.55
C GLY A 133 -8.23 -10.27 -5.58
N ARG A 134 -9.27 -9.54 -5.11
CA ARG A 134 -10.33 -10.12 -4.28
C ARG A 134 -11.15 -11.19 -5.02
N ALA A 135 -11.33 -11.06 -6.34
CA ALA A 135 -11.97 -12.09 -7.14
C ALA A 135 -11.21 -13.42 -7.07
N ILE A 136 -9.88 -13.36 -7.18
CA ILE A 136 -8.99 -14.52 -7.08
C ILE A 136 -9.06 -15.12 -5.66
N GLN A 137 -8.93 -14.29 -4.63
CA GLN A 137 -9.03 -14.74 -3.23
C GLN A 137 -10.40 -15.38 -2.94
N GLY A 138 -11.48 -14.77 -3.44
CA GLY A 138 -12.83 -15.31 -3.30
C GLY A 138 -13.00 -16.69 -3.96
N HIS A 139 -12.46 -16.86 -5.17
CA HIS A 139 -12.48 -18.15 -5.86
C HIS A 139 -11.74 -19.23 -5.04
N ILE A 140 -10.53 -18.92 -4.55
CA ILE A 140 -9.76 -19.84 -3.70
C ILE A 140 -10.54 -20.14 -2.41
N ALA A 141 -11.08 -19.13 -1.75
CA ALA A 141 -11.86 -19.27 -0.52
C ALA A 141 -13.06 -20.20 -0.71
N GLY A 142 -13.85 -19.97 -1.77
CA GLY A 142 -15.01 -20.82 -2.08
C GLY A 142 -14.67 -22.27 -2.38
N LYS A 143 -13.51 -22.53 -3.02
CA LYS A 143 -13.03 -23.89 -3.31
C LYS A 143 -12.42 -24.60 -2.10
N MET A 144 -11.82 -23.86 -1.17
CA MET A 144 -11.05 -24.43 -0.06
C MET A 144 -11.82 -24.52 1.26
N THR A 145 -12.86 -23.70 1.45
CA THR A 145 -13.67 -23.78 2.68
C THR A 145 -14.32 -25.15 2.82
N LYS A 146 -14.28 -25.70 4.03
CA LYS A 146 -14.92 -26.96 4.42
C LYS A 146 -16.20 -26.74 5.22
N THR A 147 -16.30 -25.56 5.85
CA THR A 147 -17.44 -25.16 6.69
C THR A 147 -18.47 -24.33 5.93
N ASN A 148 -18.17 -23.91 4.69
CA ASN A 148 -18.90 -22.91 3.92
C ASN A 148 -18.92 -21.51 4.58
N LYS A 149 -18.14 -21.27 5.61
CA LYS A 149 -18.08 -20.00 6.33
C LYS A 149 -16.75 -19.32 6.10
N VAL A 150 -16.82 -18.15 5.48
CA VAL A 150 -15.68 -17.29 5.20
C VAL A 150 -15.79 -16.03 6.05
N GLY A 151 -14.77 -15.74 6.84
CA GLY A 151 -14.66 -14.51 7.60
C GLY A 151 -14.06 -13.40 6.77
N TYR A 152 -14.50 -12.17 7.00
CA TYR A 152 -13.90 -10.98 6.41
C TYR A 152 -13.78 -9.87 7.46
N ILE A 153 -12.55 -9.40 7.70
CA ILE A 153 -12.27 -8.28 8.59
C ILE A 153 -12.23 -7.02 7.74
N GLY A 154 -13.18 -6.11 7.95
CA GLY A 154 -13.25 -4.82 7.28
C GLY A 154 -12.80 -3.70 8.19
N SER A 155 -12.03 -2.74 7.66
CA SER A 155 -11.62 -1.52 8.35
C SER A 155 -12.80 -0.54 8.47
N PHE A 156 -13.16 0.11 7.37
CA PHE A 156 -14.29 1.05 7.29
C PHE A 156 -15.21 0.70 6.12
N PRO A 157 -16.54 0.93 6.25
CA PRO A 157 -17.50 0.62 5.18
C PRO A 157 -17.48 1.66 4.04
N ILE A 158 -16.29 1.98 3.53
CA ILE A 158 -16.11 2.85 2.37
C ILE A 158 -16.29 2.06 1.06
N PRO A 159 -16.55 2.73 -0.08
CA PRO A 159 -16.84 2.06 -1.36
C PRO A 159 -15.75 1.06 -1.80
N GLU A 160 -14.49 1.36 -1.55
CA GLU A 160 -13.35 0.49 -1.87
C GLU A 160 -13.43 -0.83 -1.12
N VAL A 161 -13.60 -0.79 0.20
CA VAL A 161 -13.66 -1.99 1.06
C VAL A 161 -14.90 -2.82 0.74
N VAL A 162 -16.07 -2.18 0.61
CA VAL A 162 -17.34 -2.85 0.25
C VAL A 162 -17.24 -3.51 -1.13
N ARG A 163 -16.61 -2.86 -2.10
CA ARG A 163 -16.37 -3.43 -3.44
C ARG A 163 -15.50 -4.67 -3.37
N GLY A 164 -14.44 -4.64 -2.55
CA GLY A 164 -13.57 -5.79 -2.32
C GLY A 164 -14.31 -6.98 -1.71
N ILE A 165 -15.12 -6.75 -0.67
CA ILE A 165 -15.97 -7.77 -0.04
C ILE A 165 -16.92 -8.39 -1.07
N ASN A 166 -17.63 -7.54 -1.83
CA ASN A 166 -18.59 -8.00 -2.84
C ASN A 166 -17.90 -8.84 -3.92
N SER A 167 -16.71 -8.44 -4.39
CA SER A 167 -15.95 -9.19 -5.38
C SER A 167 -15.56 -10.56 -4.85
N ALA A 168 -14.99 -10.64 -3.63
CA ALA A 168 -14.64 -11.91 -3.01
C ALA A 168 -15.87 -12.81 -2.86
N PHE A 169 -16.99 -12.26 -2.36
CA PHE A 169 -18.24 -13.02 -2.17
C PHE A 169 -18.82 -13.56 -3.48
N ILE A 170 -18.93 -12.71 -4.51
CA ILE A 170 -19.48 -13.12 -5.81
C ILE A 170 -18.64 -14.26 -6.40
N HIS A 171 -17.31 -14.17 -6.34
CA HIS A 171 -16.44 -15.18 -6.92
C HIS A 171 -16.37 -16.47 -6.07
N ALA A 172 -16.50 -16.37 -4.76
CA ALA A 172 -16.66 -17.53 -3.90
C ALA A 172 -17.97 -18.28 -4.21
N ARG A 173 -19.09 -17.54 -4.37
CA ARG A 173 -20.40 -18.13 -4.69
C ARG A 173 -20.49 -18.74 -6.08
N LYS A 174 -19.73 -18.27 -7.06
CA LYS A 174 -19.65 -18.90 -8.38
C LYS A 174 -19.17 -20.37 -8.31
N VAL A 175 -18.33 -20.69 -7.34
CA VAL A 175 -17.72 -22.02 -7.20
C VAL A 175 -18.24 -22.82 -6.00
N ASN A 176 -18.89 -22.14 -5.07
CA ASN A 176 -19.55 -22.73 -3.90
C ASN A 176 -20.82 -21.94 -3.58
N PRO A 177 -22.00 -22.37 -4.11
CA PRO A 177 -23.26 -21.65 -3.90
C PRO A 177 -23.71 -21.54 -2.43
N ASP A 178 -23.21 -22.43 -1.57
CA ASP A 178 -23.60 -22.50 -0.14
C ASP A 178 -22.69 -21.65 0.76
N VAL A 179 -21.68 -20.95 0.18
CA VAL A 179 -20.76 -20.14 0.96
C VAL A 179 -21.46 -18.95 1.61
N GLU A 180 -21.15 -18.73 2.88
CA GLU A 180 -21.58 -17.58 3.69
C GLU A 180 -20.37 -16.70 4.05
N PHE A 181 -20.55 -15.39 4.04
CA PHE A 181 -19.56 -14.43 4.47
C PHE A 181 -19.96 -13.76 5.77
N ASN A 182 -19.13 -13.92 6.81
CA ASN A 182 -19.28 -13.27 8.10
C ASN A 182 -18.35 -12.07 8.14
N ILE A 183 -18.90 -10.84 8.24
CA ILE A 183 -18.12 -9.61 8.17
C ILE A 183 -18.05 -8.96 9.54
N VAL A 184 -16.83 -8.62 9.98
CA VAL A 184 -16.58 -7.84 11.20
C VAL A 184 -15.95 -6.52 10.81
N TRP A 185 -16.59 -5.40 11.19
CA TRP A 185 -16.08 -4.05 11.01
C TRP A 185 -15.36 -3.59 12.26
N ILE A 186 -14.07 -3.23 12.16
CA ILE A 186 -13.26 -2.84 13.32
C ILE A 186 -13.04 -1.33 13.46
N TYR A 187 -13.42 -0.54 12.45
CA TYR A 187 -13.36 0.92 12.42
C TYR A 187 -11.97 1.49 12.72
N THR A 188 -10.95 0.84 12.16
CA THR A 188 -9.55 1.29 12.12
C THR A 188 -8.84 0.68 10.92
N TRP A 189 -7.81 1.36 10.40
CA TRP A 189 -6.94 0.79 9.37
C TRP A 189 -5.92 -0.16 9.97
N PHE A 190 -5.28 0.24 11.08
CA PHE A 190 -4.23 -0.51 11.75
C PHE A 190 -4.50 -0.55 13.26
N ASP A 191 -4.78 -1.72 13.78
CA ASP A 191 -4.87 -2.03 15.21
C ASP A 191 -4.69 -3.54 15.39
N PRO A 192 -3.44 -4.02 15.57
CA PRO A 192 -3.15 -5.46 15.64
C PRO A 192 -3.97 -6.21 16.70
N ALA A 193 -4.32 -5.55 17.81
CA ALA A 193 -5.13 -6.18 18.85
C ALA A 193 -6.57 -6.40 18.39
N LYS A 194 -7.23 -5.37 17.83
CA LYS A 194 -8.59 -5.50 17.29
C LYS A 194 -8.64 -6.45 16.09
N GLU A 195 -7.62 -6.45 15.26
CA GLU A 195 -7.52 -7.34 14.10
C GLU A 195 -7.41 -8.82 14.54
N ALA A 196 -6.57 -9.11 15.56
CA ALA A 196 -6.46 -10.45 16.14
C ALA A 196 -7.77 -10.90 16.80
N ASP A 197 -8.43 -10.01 17.55
CA ASP A 197 -9.71 -10.29 18.21
C ASP A 197 -10.82 -10.58 17.17
N ALA A 198 -10.88 -9.78 16.09
CA ALA A 198 -11.83 -10.01 15.00
C ALA A 198 -11.58 -11.35 14.29
N ALA A 199 -10.31 -11.68 14.00
CA ALA A 199 -9.96 -12.98 13.41
C ALA A 199 -10.36 -14.13 14.33
N THR A 200 -10.04 -14.04 15.62
CA THR A 200 -10.40 -15.05 16.62
C THR A 200 -11.92 -15.24 16.71
N ALA A 201 -12.68 -14.15 16.77
CA ALA A 201 -14.14 -14.22 16.81
C ALA A 201 -14.75 -14.87 15.56
N LEU A 202 -14.21 -14.60 14.37
CA LEU A 202 -14.64 -15.24 13.13
C LEU A 202 -14.33 -16.74 13.13
N ILE A 203 -13.13 -17.12 13.59
CA ILE A 203 -12.71 -18.53 13.71
C ILE A 203 -13.62 -19.28 14.71
N GLU A 204 -13.92 -18.69 15.86
CA GLU A 204 -14.84 -19.27 16.86
C GLU A 204 -16.28 -19.43 16.32
N GLN A 205 -16.71 -18.59 15.37
CA GLN A 205 -17.99 -18.75 14.66
C GLN A 205 -17.94 -19.83 13.58
N GLY A 206 -16.82 -20.51 13.41
CA GLY A 206 -16.62 -21.63 12.50
C GLY A 206 -16.14 -21.22 11.11
N CYS A 207 -15.63 -20.02 10.93
CA CYS A 207 -14.95 -19.65 9.70
C CYS A 207 -13.60 -20.37 9.60
N ASP A 208 -13.38 -21.09 8.50
CA ASP A 208 -12.14 -21.81 8.21
C ASP A 208 -11.30 -21.11 7.12
N VAL A 209 -11.80 -19.98 6.63
CA VAL A 209 -11.12 -19.04 5.74
C VAL A 209 -11.33 -17.63 6.28
N VAL A 210 -10.26 -16.83 6.38
CA VAL A 210 -10.35 -15.44 6.81
C VAL A 210 -9.63 -14.53 5.81
N LEU A 211 -10.36 -13.55 5.30
CA LEU A 211 -9.84 -12.42 4.51
C LEU A 211 -9.81 -11.17 5.39
N GLN A 212 -8.99 -10.21 5.00
CA GLN A 212 -8.93 -8.91 5.68
C GLN A 212 -8.78 -7.76 4.69
N HIS A 213 -9.23 -6.59 5.11
CA HIS A 213 -8.87 -5.28 4.54
C HIS A 213 -8.50 -4.37 5.70
N THR A 214 -7.45 -4.78 6.39
CA THR A 214 -6.78 -4.13 7.52
C THR A 214 -5.29 -4.39 7.39
N ASP A 215 -4.45 -3.65 8.09
CA ASP A 215 -3.06 -3.48 7.67
C ASP A 215 -2.04 -4.35 8.43
N SER A 216 -2.43 -4.97 9.56
CA SER A 216 -1.46 -5.78 10.30
C SER A 216 -1.48 -7.27 9.91
N THR A 217 -0.43 -7.97 10.29
CA THR A 217 -0.32 -9.43 10.16
C THR A 217 -1.03 -10.21 11.28
N ALA A 218 -1.69 -9.54 12.20
CA ALA A 218 -2.31 -10.16 13.38
C ALA A 218 -3.40 -11.20 13.05
N PRO A 219 -4.24 -11.02 11.99
CA PRO A 219 -5.18 -12.06 11.58
C PRO A 219 -4.51 -13.37 11.14
N GLN A 220 -3.36 -13.28 10.42
CA GLN A 220 -2.59 -14.47 10.04
C GLN A 220 -2.01 -15.18 11.25
N ALA A 221 -1.48 -14.43 12.21
CA ALA A 221 -0.96 -15.00 13.45
C ALA A 221 -2.07 -15.68 14.29
N ALA A 222 -3.27 -15.10 14.33
CA ALA A 222 -4.42 -15.70 14.99
C ALA A 222 -4.86 -17.01 14.29
N ALA A 223 -4.89 -17.03 12.96
CA ALA A 223 -5.21 -18.22 12.18
C ALA A 223 -4.13 -19.32 12.32
N GLU A 224 -2.85 -18.96 12.35
CA GLU A 224 -1.74 -19.89 12.60
C GLU A 224 -1.88 -20.57 13.96
N LYS A 225 -2.17 -19.76 15.00
CA LYS A 225 -2.39 -20.28 16.36
C LYS A 225 -3.59 -21.19 16.47
N ALA A 226 -4.68 -20.89 15.76
CA ALA A 226 -5.87 -21.72 15.75
C ALA A 226 -5.67 -23.06 15.01
N GLY A 227 -4.88 -23.04 13.95
CA GLY A 227 -4.64 -24.18 13.06
C GLY A 227 -5.84 -24.53 12.19
N GLY A 228 -5.58 -25.03 10.98
CA GLY A 228 -6.64 -25.46 10.06
C GLY A 228 -7.44 -24.34 9.39
N VAL A 229 -7.11 -23.10 9.65
CA VAL A 229 -7.69 -21.88 9.01
C VAL A 229 -6.74 -21.40 7.94
N ILE A 230 -7.25 -20.97 6.80
CA ILE A 230 -6.46 -20.32 5.75
C ILE A 230 -6.72 -18.81 5.68
N THR A 231 -5.69 -18.07 5.29
CA THR A 231 -5.75 -16.61 5.15
C THR A 231 -5.10 -16.15 3.84
N PHE A 232 -5.20 -14.86 3.60
CA PHE A 232 -4.59 -14.18 2.46
C PHE A 232 -3.82 -12.96 2.94
N GLY A 233 -2.67 -12.68 2.33
CA GLY A 233 -1.96 -11.42 2.54
C GLY A 233 -2.76 -10.23 1.99
N GLN A 234 -2.65 -9.10 2.68
CA GLN A 234 -3.30 -7.84 2.35
C GLN A 234 -2.27 -6.78 2.08
N ALA A 235 -2.39 -6.10 0.94
CA ALA A 235 -1.49 -5.09 0.41
C ALA A 235 -0.06 -5.61 0.16
N SER A 236 0.49 -6.47 1.01
CA SER A 236 1.79 -7.11 0.84
C SER A 236 1.72 -8.65 0.85
N ASP A 237 2.84 -9.28 0.48
CA ASP A 237 2.87 -10.75 0.36
C ASP A 237 2.66 -11.49 1.69
N MET A 238 3.02 -10.88 2.82
CA MET A 238 2.96 -11.52 4.16
C MET A 238 3.57 -12.92 4.15
N ALA A 239 4.70 -13.09 3.44
CA ALA A 239 5.33 -14.37 3.12
C ALA A 239 5.79 -15.19 4.32
N MET A 240 5.94 -14.55 5.49
CA MET A 240 6.31 -15.20 6.75
C MET A 240 5.28 -16.25 7.20
N PHE A 241 4.03 -16.19 6.71
CA PHE A 241 2.95 -17.13 7.04
C PHE A 241 2.72 -18.20 5.96
N LYS A 242 3.65 -18.39 5.01
CA LYS A 242 3.59 -19.47 4.02
C LYS A 242 4.03 -20.81 4.60
N PRO A 243 3.55 -21.95 4.09
CA PRO A 243 2.50 -22.10 3.06
C PRO A 243 1.08 -22.01 3.62
N THR A 244 0.94 -22.03 4.92
CA THR A 244 -0.31 -21.82 5.68
C THR A 244 0.04 -21.08 6.97
N PRO A 245 -0.87 -20.26 7.51
CA PRO A 245 -2.26 -20.05 7.05
C PRO A 245 -2.38 -19.21 5.76
N ARG A 246 -1.39 -18.44 5.36
CA ARG A 246 -1.41 -17.60 4.17
C ARG A 246 -1.22 -18.44 2.90
N VAL A 247 -2.24 -18.50 2.04
CA VAL A 247 -2.22 -19.32 0.81
C VAL A 247 -1.99 -18.53 -0.47
N SER A 248 -2.27 -17.23 -0.46
CA SER A 248 -2.00 -16.25 -1.52
C SER A 248 -2.10 -14.84 -0.94
N SER A 249 -1.85 -13.81 -1.75
CA SER A 249 -1.91 -12.40 -1.33
C SER A 249 -2.41 -11.51 -2.46
N ILE A 250 -2.94 -10.33 -2.09
CA ILE A 250 -2.95 -9.16 -2.95
C ILE A 250 -1.73 -8.34 -2.58
N ILE A 251 -0.99 -7.87 -3.59
CA ILE A 251 0.19 -7.01 -3.42
C ILE A 251 -0.09 -5.71 -4.15
N ASP A 252 0.16 -4.60 -3.48
CA ASP A 252 -0.01 -3.27 -4.04
C ASP A 252 1.36 -2.77 -4.51
N ASP A 253 1.56 -2.61 -5.81
CA ASP A 253 2.82 -2.09 -6.37
C ASP A 253 2.68 -0.61 -6.74
N TRP A 254 3.09 0.25 -5.82
CA TRP A 254 3.05 1.71 -6.02
C TRP A 254 4.29 2.27 -6.70
N ALA A 255 5.39 1.50 -6.78
CA ALA A 255 6.68 1.98 -7.24
C ALA A 255 6.64 2.56 -8.67
N PRO A 256 6.07 1.89 -9.69
CA PRO A 256 6.01 2.44 -11.04
C PRO A 256 5.24 3.77 -11.09
N TYR A 257 4.14 3.85 -10.36
CA TYR A 257 3.33 5.08 -10.28
C TYR A 257 4.11 6.22 -9.65
N TYR A 258 4.72 6.00 -8.49
CA TYR A 258 5.48 7.02 -7.77
C TYR A 258 6.68 7.53 -8.58
N ILE A 259 7.42 6.63 -9.23
CA ILE A 259 8.51 6.99 -10.13
C ILE A 259 7.99 7.86 -11.28
N ALA A 260 6.92 7.46 -11.95
CA ALA A 260 6.36 8.21 -13.07
C ALA A 260 5.86 9.61 -12.67
N ARG A 261 5.20 9.73 -11.51
CA ARG A 261 4.70 11.02 -11.02
C ARG A 261 5.82 11.95 -10.57
N THR A 262 6.85 11.41 -9.91
CA THR A 262 8.06 12.14 -9.53
C THR A 262 8.84 12.62 -10.77
N GLN A 263 8.99 11.75 -11.80
CA GLN A 263 9.58 12.12 -13.07
C GLN A 263 8.81 13.26 -13.76
N ALA A 264 7.49 13.22 -13.75
CA ALA A 264 6.66 14.28 -14.33
C ALA A 264 6.85 15.62 -13.63
N VAL A 265 7.12 15.64 -12.31
CA VAL A 265 7.49 16.88 -11.61
C VAL A 265 8.86 17.37 -12.03
N LEU A 266 9.87 16.49 -12.11
CA LEU A 266 11.21 16.80 -12.59
C LEU A 266 11.22 17.39 -14.00
N ASP A 267 10.35 16.89 -14.89
CA ASP A 267 10.26 17.31 -16.29
C ASP A 267 9.34 18.54 -16.48
N GLY A 268 8.65 18.99 -15.42
CA GLY A 268 7.66 20.07 -15.50
C GLY A 268 6.41 19.72 -16.31
N THR A 269 6.14 18.42 -16.51
CA THR A 269 5.00 17.89 -17.28
C THR A 269 3.85 17.38 -16.42
N TRP A 270 3.99 17.49 -15.09
CA TRP A 270 2.96 17.01 -14.17
C TRP A 270 1.62 17.70 -14.44
N ALA A 271 0.56 16.91 -14.49
CA ALA A 271 -0.81 17.38 -14.58
C ALA A 271 -1.70 16.57 -13.64
N SER A 272 -2.80 17.16 -13.19
CA SER A 272 -3.80 16.46 -12.39
C SER A 272 -4.46 15.35 -13.22
N THR A 273 -4.47 14.14 -12.67
CA THR A 273 -5.03 12.92 -13.30
C THR A 273 -5.86 12.13 -12.30
N ASP A 274 -6.62 11.18 -12.81
CA ASP A 274 -7.29 10.14 -12.05
C ASP A 274 -6.79 8.78 -12.55
N THR A 275 -6.00 8.10 -11.74
CA THR A 275 -5.43 6.80 -12.09
C THR A 275 -6.13 5.70 -11.32
N TRP A 276 -6.63 4.69 -12.03
CA TRP A 276 -7.30 3.54 -11.42
C TRP A 276 -6.91 2.26 -12.15
N ASP A 277 -5.76 1.72 -11.78
CA ASP A 277 -5.13 0.59 -12.44
C ASP A 277 -5.30 -0.70 -11.62
N GLY A 278 -5.18 -1.85 -12.28
CA GLY A 278 -5.39 -3.16 -11.68
C GLY A 278 -4.24 -4.13 -11.96
N ILE A 279 -4.57 -5.42 -12.11
CA ILE A 279 -3.61 -6.49 -12.36
C ILE A 279 -2.90 -6.29 -13.71
N GLY A 280 -3.63 -5.99 -14.79
CA GLY A 280 -3.04 -5.83 -16.13
C GLY A 280 -1.94 -4.77 -16.17
N PRO A 281 -2.18 -3.52 -15.73
CA PRO A 281 -1.14 -2.49 -15.61
C PRO A 281 -0.07 -2.74 -14.53
N GLY A 282 -0.29 -3.71 -13.62
CA GLY A 282 0.69 -4.09 -12.60
C GLY A 282 0.58 -3.37 -11.26
N MET A 283 -0.44 -2.50 -11.06
CA MET A 283 -0.63 -1.82 -9.77
C MET A 283 -1.18 -2.76 -8.69
N VAL A 284 -1.76 -3.88 -9.08
CA VAL A 284 -2.16 -4.99 -8.20
C VAL A 284 -1.44 -6.24 -8.63
N GLY A 285 -0.65 -6.82 -7.72
CA GLY A 285 0.00 -8.10 -7.88
C GLY A 285 -0.73 -9.22 -7.13
N ILE A 286 -0.48 -10.46 -7.54
CA ILE A 286 -0.91 -11.65 -6.80
C ILE A 286 0.32 -12.36 -6.29
N GLY A 287 0.43 -12.46 -4.96
CA GLY A 287 1.49 -13.22 -4.32
C GLY A 287 1.39 -14.71 -4.61
N GLU A 288 2.49 -15.42 -4.39
CA GLU A 288 2.56 -16.86 -4.64
C GLU A 288 1.32 -17.59 -4.13
N ILE A 289 0.66 -18.31 -5.04
CA ILE A 289 -0.39 -19.27 -4.68
C ILE A 289 0.32 -20.54 -4.22
N THR A 290 0.33 -20.80 -2.91
CA THR A 290 1.15 -21.85 -2.29
C THR A 290 0.70 -23.26 -2.67
N ALA A 291 1.54 -24.26 -2.36
CA ALA A 291 1.22 -25.68 -2.58
C ALA A 291 0.00 -26.16 -1.77
N ALA A 292 -0.43 -25.42 -0.76
CA ALA A 292 -1.64 -25.72 0.00
C ALA A 292 -2.94 -25.58 -0.84
N VAL A 293 -2.90 -24.75 -1.91
CA VAL A 293 -4.02 -24.62 -2.85
C VAL A 293 -3.94 -25.75 -3.88
N PRO A 294 -5.01 -26.56 -4.07
CA PRO A 294 -5.04 -27.65 -5.03
C PRO A 294 -4.73 -27.22 -6.47
N ALA A 295 -4.12 -28.11 -7.25
CA ALA A 295 -3.64 -27.79 -8.60
C ALA A 295 -4.78 -27.45 -9.56
N ASP A 296 -5.96 -28.09 -9.42
CA ASP A 296 -7.16 -27.80 -10.20
C ASP A 296 -7.73 -26.40 -9.90
N VAL A 297 -7.65 -25.96 -8.64
CA VAL A 297 -8.04 -24.60 -8.24
C VAL A 297 -7.11 -23.57 -8.86
N LYS A 298 -5.79 -23.83 -8.84
CA LYS A 298 -4.79 -22.95 -9.50
C LYS A 298 -5.00 -22.86 -11.00
N ALA A 299 -5.29 -23.98 -11.68
CA ALA A 299 -5.51 -24.01 -13.12
C ALA A 299 -6.70 -23.15 -13.55
N CYS A 300 -7.77 -23.11 -12.75
CA CYS A 300 -8.92 -22.26 -13.02
C CYS A 300 -8.60 -20.75 -12.94
N LEU A 301 -7.63 -20.36 -12.12
CA LEU A 301 -7.26 -18.95 -11.92
C LEU A 301 -6.49 -18.37 -13.11
N LEU A 302 -5.70 -19.20 -13.80
CA LEU A 302 -4.97 -18.80 -15.02
C LEU A 302 -5.94 -18.40 -16.16
N TYR A 303 -7.11 -19.04 -16.23
CA TYR A 303 -8.15 -18.69 -17.19
C TYR A 303 -8.93 -17.40 -16.84
N THR A 304 -8.98 -17.03 -15.56
CA THR A 304 -9.70 -15.81 -15.12
C THR A 304 -8.86 -14.54 -15.28
N SER A 305 -7.53 -14.64 -15.23
CA SER A 305 -6.64 -13.51 -15.51
C SER A 305 -6.66 -13.14 -17.00
N ASP A 306 -6.61 -14.14 -17.89
CA ASP A 306 -6.67 -13.91 -19.34
C ASP A 306 -8.05 -13.36 -19.80
N ALA A 307 -9.14 -13.77 -19.12
CA ALA A 307 -10.49 -13.28 -19.42
C ALA A 307 -10.76 -11.86 -18.85
N ALA A 308 -10.01 -11.40 -17.87
CA ALA A 308 -10.10 -10.03 -17.36
C ALA A 308 -9.42 -9.03 -18.31
N ASP A 309 -8.34 -9.44 -18.98
CA ASP A 309 -7.66 -8.63 -20.02
C ASP A 309 -8.51 -8.49 -21.29
N ASP A 310 -9.27 -9.52 -21.68
CA ASP A 310 -10.16 -9.48 -22.86
C ASP A 310 -11.42 -8.61 -22.67
N GLN A 311 -11.80 -8.27 -21.44
CA GLN A 311 -12.95 -7.38 -21.17
C GLN A 311 -12.55 -5.91 -20.96
N ALA A 312 -11.26 -5.61 -20.95
CA ALA A 312 -10.72 -4.25 -20.81
C ALA A 312 -10.31 -3.60 -22.14
N SER A 313 -10.50 -4.29 -23.28
CA SER A 313 -10.20 -3.81 -24.64
C SER A 313 -11.42 -3.21 -25.39
#